data_cd89a5d72484ba66af6ed9d7ab02aa3c
#
_entry.id   cd89a5d72484ba66af6ed9d7ab02aa3c
#
_cell.length_a   1.000
_cell.length_b   1.000
_cell.length_c   1.000
_cell.angle_alpha   90.00
_cell.angle_beta   90.00
_cell.angle_gamma   90.00
#
_symmetry.space_group_name_H-M   'P 1'
#
loop_
_entity.id
_entity.type
_entity.pdbx_description
1 polymer ?
#
loop_
_entity_poly.entity_id
_entity_poly.type
_entity_poly.pdbx_seq_one_letter_code
_entity_poly.pdbx_strand_id
1 'polypeptide(L)'
;LRRAKYLINKDVKLFASPFLSFFLENNFRKEDLQRADVMENFCNLDDNEIISAIKVWQYAEDKTLSELCKMIINRNLLKINVVDQAITAEDVANQKKYVATKLGISEEEADYFVAIGKLSNNTYSADGDSLKIGMKDGGLKELSETSEIYNLSQVNKPHIKYFITSLK
;
A
#
# COMPACT_ATOMS: atom_id res chain seq x y z
N LEU A 1 -2.95 0.10 9.78
CA LEU A 1 -3.49 -1.23 10.17
C LEU A 1 -2.40 -2.18 10.69
N ARG A 2 -1.22 -2.34 10.04
CA ARG A 2 -0.13 -3.24 10.51
C ARG A 2 0.28 -2.97 11.97
N ARG A 3 0.49 -1.69 12.36
CA ARG A 3 0.86 -1.35 13.74
C ARG A 3 -0.27 -1.65 14.72
N ALA A 4 -1.52 -1.34 14.38
CA ALA A 4 -2.67 -1.65 15.20
C ALA A 4 -2.79 -3.17 15.46
N LYS A 5 -2.66 -3.99 14.42
CA LYS A 5 -2.65 -5.45 14.54
C LYS A 5 -1.52 -5.96 15.44
N TYR A 6 -0.32 -5.40 15.30
CA TYR A 6 0.82 -5.73 16.16
C TYR A 6 0.53 -5.42 17.64
N LEU A 7 -0.08 -4.27 17.91
CA LEU A 7 -0.41 -3.85 19.29
C LEU A 7 -1.50 -4.74 19.90
N ILE A 8 -2.54 -5.07 19.15
CA ILE A 8 -3.60 -5.98 19.59
C ILE A 8 -3.02 -7.36 19.92
N ASN A 9 -2.09 -7.87 19.12
CA ASN A 9 -1.38 -9.13 19.40
C ASN A 9 -0.43 -9.03 20.61
N LYS A 10 -0.23 -7.83 21.15
CA LYS A 10 0.48 -7.55 22.41
C LYS A 10 -0.48 -7.17 23.53
N ASP A 11 -1.76 -7.55 23.41
CA ASP A 11 -2.82 -7.31 24.37
C ASP A 11 -3.13 -5.82 24.63
N VAL A 12 -2.70 -4.93 23.73
CA VAL A 12 -3.07 -3.51 23.79
C VAL A 12 -4.49 -3.34 23.27
N LYS A 13 -5.38 -2.80 24.11
CA LYS A 13 -6.75 -2.51 23.72
C LYS A 13 -6.81 -1.27 22.82
N LEU A 14 -7.29 -1.46 21.60
CA LEU A 14 -7.54 -0.38 20.66
C LEU A 14 -9.04 -0.32 20.32
N PHE A 15 -9.52 0.88 20.04
CA PHE A 15 -10.87 1.06 19.51
C PHE A 15 -10.96 0.45 18.11
N ALA A 16 -11.95 -0.39 17.88
CA ALA A 16 -12.30 -0.91 16.57
C ALA A 16 -13.79 -1.31 16.58
N SER A 17 -14.45 -1.26 15.42
CA SER A 17 -15.75 -1.88 15.25
C SER A 17 -15.65 -3.41 15.38
N PRO A 18 -16.75 -4.12 15.61
CA PRO A 18 -16.72 -5.57 15.64
C PRO A 18 -16.11 -6.22 14.40
N PHE A 19 -16.43 -5.67 13.22
CA PHE A 19 -15.93 -6.17 11.94
C PHE A 19 -14.43 -5.90 11.75
N LEU A 20 -13.96 -4.72 12.14
CA LEU A 20 -12.54 -4.38 12.10
C LEU A 20 -11.74 -5.20 13.13
N SER A 21 -12.24 -5.37 14.36
CA SER A 21 -11.63 -6.22 15.39
C SER A 21 -11.44 -7.65 14.91
N PHE A 22 -12.45 -8.20 14.24
CA PHE A 22 -12.38 -9.55 13.69
C PHE A 22 -11.14 -9.76 12.81
N PHE A 23 -10.80 -8.79 11.94
CA PHE A 23 -9.62 -8.86 11.08
C PHE A 23 -8.31 -8.44 11.77
N LEU A 24 -8.37 -7.60 12.79
CA LEU A 24 -7.19 -7.22 13.56
C LEU A 24 -6.72 -8.32 14.50
N GLU A 25 -7.64 -9.06 15.09
CA GLU A 25 -7.36 -10.15 16.05
C GLU A 25 -6.99 -11.46 15.36
N ASN A 26 -7.40 -11.66 14.12
CA ASN A 26 -7.21 -12.92 13.40
C ASN A 26 -6.31 -12.74 12.18
N ASN A 27 -5.69 -13.86 11.75
CA ASN A 27 -4.92 -13.92 10.51
C ASN A 27 -5.65 -14.80 9.51
N PHE A 28 -6.11 -14.20 8.42
CA PHE A 28 -6.80 -14.90 7.34
C PHE A 28 -5.93 -14.98 6.09
N ARG A 29 -6.04 -16.07 5.35
CA ARG A 29 -5.47 -16.26 4.02
C ARG A 29 -6.56 -16.11 2.95
N LYS A 30 -6.16 -16.07 1.69
CA LYS A 30 -7.09 -15.92 0.57
C LYS A 30 -8.16 -17.03 0.57
N GLU A 31 -7.78 -18.24 0.95
CA GLU A 31 -8.66 -19.42 1.01
C GLU A 31 -9.75 -19.28 2.07
N ASP A 32 -9.46 -18.55 3.16
CA ASP A 32 -10.42 -18.32 4.25
C ASP A 32 -11.61 -17.44 3.83
N LEU A 33 -11.50 -16.69 2.70
CA LEU A 33 -12.62 -15.93 2.15
C LEU A 33 -13.79 -16.80 1.69
N GLN A 34 -13.61 -18.11 1.55
CA GLN A 34 -14.71 -19.06 1.28
C GLN A 34 -15.54 -19.39 2.52
N ARG A 35 -15.07 -19.05 3.71
CA ARG A 35 -15.81 -19.23 4.95
C ARG A 35 -16.89 -18.17 5.10
N ALA A 36 -18.09 -18.60 5.48
CA ALA A 36 -19.26 -17.71 5.60
C ALA A 36 -19.02 -16.57 6.62
N ASP A 37 -18.42 -16.90 7.78
CA ASP A 37 -18.10 -15.93 8.83
C ASP A 37 -17.09 -14.87 8.38
N VAL A 38 -16.06 -15.28 7.63
CA VAL A 38 -15.04 -14.35 7.10
C VAL A 38 -15.66 -13.44 6.04
N MET A 39 -16.45 -14.02 5.13
CA MET A 39 -17.12 -13.26 4.06
C MET A 39 -18.14 -12.28 4.63
N GLU A 40 -18.93 -12.68 5.63
CA GLU A 40 -19.90 -11.79 6.28
C GLU A 40 -19.21 -10.59 6.94
N ASN A 41 -18.16 -10.81 7.72
CA ASN A 41 -17.40 -9.73 8.34
C ASN A 41 -16.72 -8.84 7.30
N PHE A 42 -16.23 -9.41 6.18
CA PHE A 42 -15.61 -8.65 5.10
C PHE A 42 -16.62 -7.73 4.38
N CYS A 43 -17.82 -8.24 4.09
CA CYS A 43 -18.88 -7.44 3.44
C CYS A 43 -19.42 -6.32 4.33
N ASN A 44 -19.32 -6.46 5.63
CA ASN A 44 -19.77 -5.46 6.60
C ASN A 44 -18.65 -4.45 6.98
N LEU A 45 -17.40 -4.70 6.61
CA LEU A 45 -16.28 -3.78 6.86
C LEU A 45 -16.19 -2.75 5.74
N ASP A 46 -16.32 -1.48 6.08
CA ASP A 46 -16.22 -0.36 5.14
C ASP A 46 -15.14 0.67 5.52
N ASP A 47 -14.94 1.66 4.65
CA ASP A 47 -13.98 2.72 4.86
C ASP A 47 -14.30 3.61 6.07
N ASN A 48 -15.60 3.74 6.43
CA ASN A 48 -16.01 4.59 7.56
C ASN A 48 -15.54 4.01 8.89
N GLU A 49 -15.58 2.70 9.05
CA GLU A 49 -15.09 2.02 10.25
C GLU A 49 -13.58 2.16 10.39
N ILE A 50 -12.86 2.00 9.28
CA ILE A 50 -11.40 2.17 9.24
C ILE A 50 -11.04 3.62 9.57
N ILE A 51 -11.70 4.59 8.96
CA ILE A 51 -11.45 6.02 9.22
C ILE A 51 -11.83 6.41 10.65
N SER A 52 -12.92 5.86 11.18
CA SER A 52 -13.33 6.09 12.58
C SER A 52 -12.29 5.57 13.55
N ALA A 53 -11.75 4.38 13.32
CA ALA A 53 -10.67 3.82 14.12
C ALA A 53 -9.40 4.69 14.03
N ILE A 54 -8.98 5.12 12.85
CA ILE A 54 -7.83 6.00 12.62
C ILE A 54 -7.99 7.33 13.37
N LYS A 55 -9.20 7.91 13.39
CA LYS A 55 -9.50 9.13 14.14
C LYS A 55 -9.32 8.96 15.65
N VAL A 56 -9.65 7.80 16.19
CA VAL A 56 -9.44 7.49 17.61
C VAL A 56 -7.97 7.18 17.87
N TRP A 57 -7.33 6.39 17.03
CA TRP A 57 -5.93 5.97 17.21
C TRP A 57 -4.91 7.12 17.12
N GLN A 58 -5.27 8.27 16.55
CA GLN A 58 -4.38 9.45 16.62
C GLN A 58 -4.06 9.90 18.04
N TYR A 59 -4.87 9.47 19.03
CA TYR A 59 -4.68 9.74 20.45
C TYR A 59 -4.16 8.51 21.23
N ALA A 60 -3.76 7.44 20.52
CA ALA A 60 -3.21 6.26 21.17
C ALA A 60 -1.90 6.58 21.90
N GLU A 61 -1.63 5.87 22.99
CA GLU A 61 -0.37 5.99 23.73
C GLU A 61 0.84 5.54 22.89
N ASP A 62 0.63 4.58 22.01
CA ASP A 62 1.66 4.15 21.04
C ASP A 62 1.97 5.26 20.04
N LYS A 63 3.16 5.82 20.17
CA LYS A 63 3.60 6.97 19.38
C LYS A 63 3.63 6.68 17.87
N THR A 64 4.05 5.48 17.49
CA THR A 64 4.12 5.06 16.09
C THR A 64 2.72 5.01 15.46
N LEU A 65 1.75 4.41 16.14
CA LEU A 65 0.37 4.37 15.68
C LEU A 65 -0.23 5.77 15.61
N SER A 66 -0.06 6.56 16.68
CA SER A 66 -0.56 7.93 16.80
C SER A 66 -0.05 8.81 15.64
N GLU A 67 1.26 8.82 15.38
CA GLU A 67 1.85 9.64 14.31
C GLU A 67 1.39 9.19 12.91
N LEU A 68 1.32 7.90 12.63
CA LEU A 68 0.77 7.39 11.36
C LEU A 68 -0.69 7.84 11.15
N CYS A 69 -1.51 7.78 12.19
CA CYS A 69 -2.90 8.21 12.12
C CYS A 69 -3.02 9.73 11.93
N LYS A 70 -2.23 10.54 12.65
CA LYS A 70 -2.16 11.99 12.46
C LYS A 70 -1.74 12.37 11.05
N MET A 71 -0.79 11.65 10.45
CA MET A 71 -0.38 11.89 9.07
C MET A 71 -1.54 11.72 8.09
N ILE A 72 -2.38 10.71 8.28
CA ILE A 72 -3.57 10.47 7.44
C ILE A 72 -4.61 11.57 7.65
N ILE A 73 -4.99 11.85 8.90
CA ILE A 73 -6.06 12.80 9.23
C ILE A 73 -5.69 14.22 8.79
N ASN A 74 -4.43 14.62 9.00
CA ASN A 74 -3.95 15.96 8.66
C ASN A 74 -3.45 16.07 7.20
N ARG A 75 -3.55 15.01 6.41
CA ARG A 75 -3.04 14.93 5.01
C ARG A 75 -1.55 15.29 4.89
N ASN A 76 -0.79 15.01 5.94
CA ASN A 76 0.66 15.17 5.95
C ASN A 76 1.37 13.84 5.69
N LEU A 77 1.06 13.26 4.54
CA LEU A 77 1.55 11.94 4.16
C LEU A 77 3.07 11.94 3.92
N LEU A 78 3.67 10.76 4.00
CA LEU A 78 5.06 10.54 3.64
C LEU A 78 5.33 11.02 2.21
N LYS A 79 6.50 11.60 1.99
CA LYS A 79 6.98 11.97 0.66
C LYS A 79 7.57 10.75 -0.03
N ILE A 80 7.28 10.56 -1.30
CA ILE A 80 7.89 9.53 -2.14
C ILE A 80 9.04 10.18 -2.92
N ASN A 81 10.26 9.69 -2.68
CA ASN A 81 11.44 10.09 -3.44
C ASN A 81 11.71 9.01 -4.50
N VAL A 82 11.58 9.40 -5.77
CA VAL A 82 11.77 8.51 -6.92
C VAL A 82 13.19 8.70 -7.46
N VAL A 83 13.89 7.59 -7.67
CA VAL A 83 15.27 7.54 -8.17
C VAL A 83 15.42 6.51 -9.27
N ASP A 84 16.45 6.68 -10.11
CA ASP A 84 16.72 5.77 -11.23
C ASP A 84 17.55 4.55 -10.81
N GLN A 85 18.24 4.62 -9.68
CA GLN A 85 19.08 3.55 -9.14
C GLN A 85 18.35 2.75 -8.08
N ALA A 86 18.71 1.47 -7.96
CA ALA A 86 18.16 0.60 -6.93
C ALA A 86 18.52 1.12 -5.53
N ILE A 87 17.51 1.13 -4.63
CA ILE A 87 17.69 1.52 -3.23
C ILE A 87 18.56 0.47 -2.54
N THR A 88 19.62 0.91 -1.89
CA THR A 88 20.54 0.05 -1.16
C THR A 88 20.06 -0.22 0.27
N ALA A 89 20.61 -1.25 0.91
CA ALA A 89 20.33 -1.51 2.33
C ALA A 89 20.80 -0.34 3.22
N GLU A 90 21.88 0.33 2.82
CA GLU A 90 22.42 1.50 3.52
C GLU A 90 21.45 2.71 3.43
N ASP A 91 20.86 2.95 2.26
CA ASP A 91 19.84 4.00 2.09
C ASP A 91 18.65 3.77 3.03
N VAL A 92 18.18 2.52 3.12
CA VAL A 92 17.08 2.15 4.02
C VAL A 92 17.48 2.35 5.48
N ALA A 93 18.67 1.91 5.89
CA ALA A 93 19.15 2.06 7.26
C ALA A 93 19.28 3.55 7.64
N ASN A 94 19.87 4.36 6.77
CA ASN A 94 20.01 5.81 6.98
C ASN A 94 18.62 6.48 7.11
N GLN A 95 17.67 6.10 6.26
CA GLN A 95 16.32 6.63 6.32
C GLN A 95 15.58 6.23 7.60
N LYS A 96 15.71 4.98 8.05
CA LYS A 96 15.15 4.52 9.34
C LYS A 96 15.74 5.30 10.51
N LYS A 97 17.05 5.47 10.54
CA LYS A 97 17.74 6.24 11.59
C LYS A 97 17.28 7.70 11.63
N TYR A 98 17.12 8.33 10.46
CA TYR A 98 16.57 9.67 10.36
C TYR A 98 15.15 9.77 10.95
N VAL A 99 14.26 8.84 10.55
CA VAL A 99 12.88 8.79 11.04
C VAL A 99 12.84 8.55 12.56
N ALA A 100 13.62 7.58 13.05
CA ALA A 100 13.72 7.24 14.47
C ALA A 100 14.12 8.46 15.30
N THR A 101 15.15 9.18 14.87
CA THR A 101 15.63 10.39 15.54
C THR A 101 14.58 11.50 15.50
N LYS A 102 13.98 11.76 14.35
CA LYS A 102 13.01 12.85 14.16
C LYS A 102 11.72 12.63 14.93
N LEU A 103 11.24 11.39 14.98
CA LEU A 103 10.01 11.05 15.69
C LEU A 103 10.26 10.63 17.16
N GLY A 104 11.50 10.37 17.57
CA GLY A 104 11.83 9.85 18.90
C GLY A 104 11.18 8.48 19.16
N ILE A 105 11.36 7.56 18.20
CA ILE A 105 10.93 6.16 18.23
C ILE A 105 12.13 5.24 17.97
N SER A 106 11.97 3.93 18.12
CA SER A 106 13.05 2.98 17.80
C SER A 106 13.24 2.83 16.28
N GLU A 107 14.42 2.32 15.85
CA GLU A 107 14.66 2.02 14.43
C GLU A 107 13.75 0.89 13.91
N GLU A 108 13.32 -0.03 14.76
CA GLU A 108 12.35 -1.05 14.44
C GLU A 108 10.97 -0.43 14.16
N GLU A 109 10.58 0.55 14.96
CA GLU A 109 9.33 1.29 14.76
C GLU A 109 9.39 2.20 13.53
N ALA A 110 10.56 2.73 13.18
CA ALA A 110 10.76 3.51 11.96
C ALA A 110 10.44 2.72 10.68
N ASP A 111 10.46 1.38 10.74
CA ASP A 111 10.05 0.52 9.62
C ASP A 111 8.62 0.75 9.13
N TYR A 112 7.74 1.27 9.99
CA TYR A 112 6.38 1.61 9.60
C TYR A 112 6.29 2.88 8.74
N PHE A 113 7.35 3.68 8.68
CA PHE A 113 7.43 4.95 7.93
C PHE A 113 8.33 4.88 6.70
N VAL A 114 9.11 3.80 6.57
CA VAL A 114 10.05 3.62 5.47
C VAL A 114 9.57 2.50 4.57
N ALA A 115 9.09 2.86 3.39
CA ALA A 115 8.71 1.91 2.35
C ALA A 115 9.62 2.09 1.15
N ILE A 116 10.01 0.99 0.52
CA ILE A 116 10.75 0.96 -0.74
C ILE A 116 9.96 0.16 -1.77
N GLY A 117 10.18 0.46 -3.04
CA GLY A 117 9.56 -0.32 -4.10
C GLY A 117 10.09 0.05 -5.48
N LYS A 118 9.53 -0.62 -6.47
CA LYS A 118 9.80 -0.38 -7.89
C LYS A 118 8.54 0.18 -8.54
N LEU A 119 8.73 1.18 -9.38
CA LEU A 119 7.71 1.71 -10.28
C LEU A 119 8.09 1.24 -11.69
N SER A 120 7.20 0.55 -12.34
CA SER A 120 7.37 0.13 -13.73
C SER A 120 6.15 0.59 -14.52
N ASN A 121 6.40 1.25 -15.65
CA ASN A 121 5.35 1.57 -16.60
C ASN A 121 5.13 0.41 -17.59
N ASN A 122 4.87 -0.78 -17.09
CA ASN A 122 4.39 -1.86 -17.95
C ASN A 122 2.97 -1.52 -18.44
N THR A 123 2.89 -0.56 -19.36
CA THR A 123 1.62 -0.14 -19.94
C THR A 123 1.06 -1.21 -20.87
N TYR A 124 1.91 -2.14 -21.32
CA TYR A 124 1.55 -3.24 -22.21
C TYR A 124 2.46 -4.45 -21.96
N SER A 125 1.93 -5.54 -21.47
CA SER A 125 2.60 -6.85 -21.55
C SER A 125 1.97 -7.64 -22.68
N ALA A 126 2.79 -8.06 -23.64
CA ALA A 126 2.34 -8.93 -24.73
C ALA A 126 1.87 -10.32 -24.23
N ASP A 127 2.22 -10.67 -22.97
CA ASP A 127 1.89 -11.95 -22.33
C ASP A 127 0.75 -11.86 -21.29
N GLY A 128 0.06 -10.71 -21.16
CA GLY A 128 -1.04 -10.49 -20.23
C GLY A 128 -2.23 -9.83 -20.93
N ASP A 129 -3.19 -9.31 -20.20
CA ASP A 129 -4.43 -8.71 -20.68
C ASP A 129 -4.20 -7.63 -21.78
N SER A 130 -4.04 -8.10 -23.06
CA SER A 130 -3.93 -7.19 -24.19
C SER A 130 -5.28 -6.48 -24.41
N LEU A 131 -5.25 -5.16 -24.60
CA LEU A 131 -6.44 -4.40 -24.96
C LEU A 131 -6.89 -4.78 -26.37
N LYS A 132 -8.04 -5.43 -26.47
CA LYS A 132 -8.65 -5.80 -27.74
C LYS A 132 -9.66 -4.76 -28.16
N ILE A 133 -9.57 -4.35 -29.42
CA ILE A 133 -10.53 -3.41 -30.04
C ILE A 133 -11.52 -4.22 -30.87
N GLY A 134 -12.82 -4.01 -30.61
CA GLY A 134 -13.90 -4.52 -31.45
C GLY A 134 -13.94 -3.77 -32.78
N MET A 135 -13.75 -4.49 -33.88
CA MET A 135 -13.82 -3.94 -35.24
C MET A 135 -15.27 -3.91 -35.74
N LYS A 136 -15.58 -3.04 -36.71
CA LYS A 136 -16.92 -2.90 -37.29
C LYS A 136 -17.42 -4.19 -37.99
N ASP A 137 -16.53 -5.06 -38.36
CA ASP A 137 -16.81 -6.37 -38.97
C ASP A 137 -17.08 -7.49 -37.94
N GLY A 138 -17.08 -7.13 -36.63
CA GLY A 138 -17.27 -8.05 -35.51
C GLY A 138 -16.01 -8.76 -35.05
N GLY A 139 -14.86 -8.53 -35.70
CA GLY A 139 -13.55 -9.09 -35.32
C GLY A 139 -12.98 -8.35 -34.09
N LEU A 140 -12.06 -9.04 -33.37
CA LEU A 140 -11.26 -8.45 -32.31
C LEU A 140 -9.80 -8.35 -32.79
N LYS A 141 -9.24 -7.14 -32.74
CA LYS A 141 -7.80 -6.94 -33.03
C LYS A 141 -7.10 -6.34 -31.81
N GLU A 142 -5.84 -6.66 -31.65
CA GLU A 142 -5.05 -6.02 -30.60
C GLU A 142 -4.80 -4.53 -30.93
N LEU A 143 -4.78 -3.69 -29.90
CA LEU A 143 -4.51 -2.25 -30.06
C LEU A 143 -3.17 -2.01 -30.78
N SER A 144 -2.17 -2.86 -30.53
CA SER A 144 -0.86 -2.84 -31.19
C SER A 144 -0.91 -3.03 -32.70
N GLU A 145 -1.91 -3.78 -33.21
CA GLU A 145 -2.09 -4.08 -34.63
C GLU A 145 -2.94 -3.05 -35.38
N THR A 146 -3.70 -2.24 -34.62
CA THR A 146 -4.66 -1.30 -35.22
C THR A 146 -4.14 0.14 -35.31
N SER A 147 -3.03 0.47 -34.65
CA SER A 147 -2.48 1.82 -34.63
C SER A 147 -1.27 1.97 -35.55
N GLU A 148 -1.48 2.51 -36.73
CA GLU A 148 -0.40 2.95 -37.64
C GLU A 148 0.35 4.19 -37.10
N ILE A 149 -0.22 4.90 -36.12
CA ILE A 149 0.28 6.19 -35.61
C ILE A 149 1.20 6.01 -34.40
N TYR A 150 1.02 4.95 -33.62
CA TYR A 150 1.83 4.71 -32.43
C TYR A 150 2.71 3.50 -32.63
N ASN A 151 4.00 3.73 -32.83
CA ASN A 151 4.99 2.66 -32.82
C ASN A 151 5.18 2.18 -31.36
N LEU A 152 4.25 1.32 -30.90
CA LEU A 152 4.20 0.77 -29.55
C LEU A 152 5.47 -0.03 -29.18
N SER A 153 6.25 -0.45 -30.19
CA SER A 153 7.53 -1.13 -29.96
C SER A 153 8.58 -0.22 -29.28
N GLN A 154 8.46 1.09 -29.40
CA GLN A 154 9.34 2.03 -28.69
C GLN A 154 8.82 2.38 -27.29
N VAL A 155 7.53 2.19 -27.00
CA VAL A 155 6.92 2.44 -25.69
C VAL A 155 7.13 1.24 -24.75
N ASN A 156 7.46 0.09 -25.31
CA ASN A 156 7.57 -1.20 -24.59
C ASN A 156 8.92 -1.45 -23.89
N LYS A 157 9.80 -0.48 -23.77
CA LYS A 157 10.94 -0.64 -22.86
C LYS A 157 10.47 -0.37 -21.44
N PRO A 158 10.42 -1.37 -20.55
CA PRO A 158 10.03 -1.15 -19.17
C PRO A 158 11.00 -0.16 -18.54
N HIS A 159 10.50 1.05 -18.25
CA HIS A 159 11.28 2.03 -17.52
C HIS A 159 11.07 1.76 -16.02
N ILE A 160 12.09 1.19 -15.40
CA ILE A 160 12.04 0.86 -13.97
C ILE A 160 12.62 2.03 -13.20
N LYS A 161 11.84 2.58 -12.27
CA LYS A 161 12.29 3.51 -11.25
C LYS A 161 12.13 2.89 -9.86
N TYR A 162 12.87 3.38 -8.93
CA TYR A 162 12.80 2.94 -7.54
C TYR A 162 12.30 4.09 -6.67
N PHE A 163 11.72 3.77 -5.53
CA PHE A 163 11.31 4.81 -4.60
C PHE A 163 11.61 4.40 -3.16
N ILE A 164 11.86 5.40 -2.34
CA ILE A 164 11.91 5.32 -0.88
C ILE A 164 11.06 6.43 -0.29
N THR A 165 10.33 6.11 0.79
CA THR A 165 9.54 7.13 1.49
C THR A 165 10.38 7.89 2.50
N SER A 166 10.01 9.15 2.75
CA SER A 166 10.60 10.02 3.76
C SER A 166 9.55 10.84 4.50
N LEU A 167 9.89 11.33 5.68
CA LEU A 167 9.12 12.38 6.33
C LEU A 167 9.22 13.70 5.53
N LYS A 168 8.18 14.50 5.59
CA LYS A 168 8.20 15.87 5.07
C LYS A 168 9.00 16.79 5.97
#